data_00435c2dc5624480fec1cda66581fc2d
#
_entry.id   00435c2dc5624480fec1cda66581fc2d
#
_cell.length_a   1.000
_cell.length_b   1.000
_cell.length_c   1.000
_cell.angle_alpha   90.00
_cell.angle_beta   90.00
_cell.angle_gamma   90.00
#
_symmetry.space_group_name_H-M   'P 1'
#
loop_
_entity.id
_entity.type
_entity.pdbx_description
1 polymer ?
#
loop_
_entity_poly.entity_id
_entity_poly.type
_entity_poly.pdbx_seq_one_letter_code
_entity_poly.pdbx_strand_id
1 'polypeptide(L)'
;MKSTSTAAAVVLAAAAIFSPAAYSSDLDGRTFQGVFIERGKTSGDADTLVFKDGRFRSSACDKYGYSDAPYKMTPAGDYTRFEAETQSPKYGKLVWNGVVRGGKLDATVMMEQAGKKPIENWVVAAEKK
;
A
#
# COMPACT_ATOMS: atom_id res chain seq x y z
N MET A 1 -3.58 44.15 31.68
CA MET A 1 -3.61 43.70 31.60
C MET A 1 -3.98 42.76 31.15
N LYS A 2 -3.90 42.40 30.88
CA LYS A 2 -4.16 41.76 30.62
C LYS A 2 -4.35 41.02 29.77
N SER A 3 -4.37 40.50 29.26
CA SER A 3 -4.58 40.00 28.54
C SER A 3 -4.35 39.11 27.86
N THR A 4 -4.15 38.84 27.37
CA THR A 4 -3.62 38.21 26.79
C THR A 4 -3.69 36.98 26.55
N SER A 5 -3.49 36.50 26.70
CA SER A 5 -3.56 35.39 26.75
C SER A 5 -4.11 34.50 25.92
N THR A 6 -4.77 34.53 25.70
CA THR A 6 -5.50 33.89 24.93
C THR A 6 -5.09 33.17 23.83
N ALA A 7 -4.41 33.58 23.21
CA ALA A 7 -4.10 33.04 21.99
C ALA A 7 -3.78 31.62 22.05
N ALA A 8 -3.22 31.31 22.97
CA ALA A 8 -2.81 30.01 23.00
C ALA A 8 -3.76 28.99 22.58
N ALA A 9 -4.80 29.12 23.04
CA ALA A 9 -5.77 28.18 22.81
C ALA A 9 -5.86 27.76 21.43
N VAL A 10 -5.89 28.65 20.69
CA VAL A 10 -6.08 28.42 19.38
C VAL A 10 -5.23 27.41 18.82
N VAL A 11 -4.11 27.54 19.04
CA VAL A 11 -3.26 26.75 18.41
C VAL A 11 -3.52 25.33 18.59
N LEU A 12 -3.86 25.01 19.69
CA LEU A 12 -4.08 23.72 19.93
C LEU A 12 -4.98 23.10 19.05
N ALA A 13 -5.98 23.68 18.91
CA ALA A 13 -6.99 23.17 18.14
C ALA A 13 -6.42 22.76 16.85
N ALA A 14 -5.72 23.55 16.34
CA ALA A 14 -5.26 23.36 15.04
C ALA A 14 -4.56 22.08 14.97
N ALA A 15 -3.80 21.85 15.86
CA ALA A 15 -3.04 20.74 15.77
C ALA A 15 -3.85 19.53 15.60
N ALA A 16 -4.85 19.55 16.24
CA ALA A 16 -5.57 18.38 16.26
C ALA A 16 -5.97 17.91 14.98
N ILE A 17 -6.15 18.86 14.22
CA ILE A 17 -6.60 18.58 13.11
C ILE A 17 -6.11 17.58 12.31
N PHE A 18 -5.28 17.42 12.24
CA PHE A 18 -4.85 16.78 11.34
C PHE A 18 -5.05 15.70 10.94
N SER A 19 -5.34 15.38 11.16
CA SER A 19 -5.45 14.81 10.46
C SER A 19 -4.97 13.59 10.02
N PRO A 20 -4.42 12.97 10.67
CA PRO A 20 -3.88 11.78 10.32
C PRO A 20 -4.89 10.82 9.85
N ALA A 21 -5.95 10.85 10.47
CA ALA A 21 -6.94 9.92 10.13
C ALA A 21 -7.34 9.96 8.70
N ALA A 22 -7.22 11.04 8.11
CA ALA A 22 -7.67 11.19 6.78
C ALA A 22 -6.92 10.35 5.80
N TYR A 23 -5.76 9.92 6.15
CA TYR A 23 -5.01 9.25 5.19
C TYR A 23 -5.40 7.85 4.94
N SER A 24 -5.69 7.11 5.90
CA SER A 24 -5.80 5.71 5.72
C SER A 24 -7.05 5.23 5.08
N SER A 25 -8.01 6.06 4.90
CA SER A 25 -9.25 5.56 4.37
C SER A 25 -9.35 5.54 2.87
N ASP A 26 -8.42 6.14 2.19
CA ASP A 26 -8.55 6.25 0.75
C ASP A 26 -8.48 4.93 -0.01
N LEU A 27 -7.67 4.02 0.39
CA LEU A 27 -7.57 2.73 -0.27
C LEU A 27 -8.34 1.63 0.45
N ASP A 28 -8.66 1.82 1.74
CA ASP A 28 -9.37 0.79 2.48
C ASP A 28 -10.73 0.48 1.86
N GLY A 29 -11.01 -0.78 1.73
CA GLY A 29 -12.26 -1.23 1.14
C GLY A 29 -12.19 -1.43 -0.37
N ARG A 30 -11.07 -1.12 -0.96
CA ARG A 30 -10.92 -1.24 -2.41
C ARG A 30 -10.20 -2.54 -2.75
N THR A 31 -10.64 -3.15 -3.84
CA THR A 31 -10.08 -4.41 -4.33
C THR A 31 -9.72 -4.24 -5.80
N PHE A 32 -8.56 -4.74 -6.17
CA PHE A 32 -8.08 -4.64 -7.54
C PHE A 32 -7.79 -6.03 -8.08
N GLN A 33 -8.12 -6.28 -9.34
CA GLN A 33 -7.84 -7.56 -9.97
C GLN A 33 -6.93 -7.37 -11.17
N GLY A 34 -5.94 -8.18 -11.31
CA GLY A 34 -4.99 -8.07 -12.41
C GLY A 34 -4.05 -9.25 -12.45
N VAL A 35 -2.79 -8.97 -12.76
CA VAL A 35 -1.78 -10.01 -12.93
C VAL A 35 -0.50 -9.65 -12.21
N PHE A 36 0.14 -10.66 -11.67
CA PHE A 36 1.46 -10.57 -11.06
C PHE A 36 2.44 -11.15 -12.08
N ILE A 37 3.36 -10.35 -12.54
CA ILE A 37 4.29 -10.70 -13.61
C ILE A 37 5.69 -10.83 -13.06
N GLU A 38 6.26 -12.02 -13.16
CA GLU A 38 7.61 -12.25 -12.69
C GLU A 38 8.62 -11.72 -13.67
N ARG A 39 9.77 -11.30 -13.14
CA ARG A 39 10.84 -10.80 -13.98
C ARG A 39 11.17 -11.78 -15.09
N GLY A 40 11.26 -11.26 -16.29
CA GLY A 40 11.62 -12.05 -17.46
C GLY A 40 10.45 -12.74 -18.14
N LYS A 41 9.25 -12.57 -17.62
CA LYS A 41 8.07 -13.17 -18.23
C LYS A 41 7.20 -12.12 -18.86
N THR A 42 6.42 -12.52 -19.84
CA THR A 42 5.53 -11.61 -20.54
C THR A 42 4.08 -11.79 -20.12
N SER A 43 3.79 -12.85 -19.37
CA SER A 43 2.45 -13.07 -18.85
C SER A 43 2.61 -13.40 -17.35
N GLY A 44 1.54 -13.31 -16.62
CA GLY A 44 1.59 -13.51 -15.19
C GLY A 44 0.42 -14.29 -14.66
N ASP A 45 0.42 -14.45 -13.35
CA ASP A 45 -0.65 -15.16 -12.64
C ASP A 45 -1.71 -14.17 -12.21
N ALA A 46 -2.95 -14.62 -12.22
CA ALA A 46 -4.04 -13.79 -11.76
C ALA A 46 -3.82 -13.42 -10.29
N ASP A 47 -4.09 -12.19 -9.95
CA ASP A 47 -3.91 -11.70 -8.59
C ASP A 47 -5.06 -10.79 -8.21
N THR A 48 -5.50 -10.88 -6.97
CA THR A 48 -6.48 -9.97 -6.41
C THR A 48 -5.81 -9.27 -5.22
N LEU A 49 -5.77 -7.95 -5.29
CA LEU A 49 -5.16 -7.14 -4.26
C LEU A 49 -6.25 -6.51 -3.41
N VAL A 50 -6.18 -6.70 -2.11
CA VAL A 50 -7.21 -6.23 -1.19
C VAL A 50 -6.63 -5.28 -0.18
N PHE A 51 -7.24 -4.10 -0.05
CA PHE A 51 -6.90 -3.12 0.98
C PHE A 51 -8.07 -3.09 1.95
N LYS A 52 -7.84 -3.48 3.19
CA LYS A 52 -8.91 -3.53 4.17
C LYS A 52 -8.37 -3.35 5.58
N ASP A 53 -9.03 -2.49 6.33
CA ASP A 53 -8.68 -2.25 7.73
C ASP A 53 -7.20 -1.92 7.93
N GLY A 54 -6.65 -1.12 7.02
CA GLY A 54 -5.25 -0.72 7.12
C GLY A 54 -4.27 -1.78 6.70
N ARG A 55 -4.74 -2.87 6.10
CA ARG A 55 -3.88 -3.98 5.71
C ARG A 55 -4.03 -4.30 4.23
N PHE A 56 -2.99 -4.86 3.67
CA PHE A 56 -2.88 -5.19 2.26
C PHE A 56 -2.60 -6.67 2.08
N ARG A 57 -3.22 -7.27 1.09
CA ARG A 57 -3.02 -8.69 0.79
C ARG A 57 -3.05 -8.94 -0.70
N SER A 58 -2.17 -9.81 -1.17
CA SER A 58 -2.15 -10.29 -2.56
C SER A 58 -2.56 -11.76 -2.55
N SER A 59 -3.66 -12.07 -3.21
CA SER A 59 -4.16 -13.43 -3.20
C SER A 59 -3.23 -14.41 -3.93
N ALA A 60 -2.54 -13.95 -4.95
CA ALA A 60 -1.63 -14.82 -5.69
C ALA A 60 -0.47 -15.28 -4.82
N CYS A 61 -0.17 -14.54 -3.78
CA CYS A 61 0.93 -14.86 -2.90
C CYS A 61 0.54 -15.76 -1.73
N ASP A 62 -0.74 -15.99 -1.54
CA ASP A 62 -1.20 -16.81 -0.41
C ASP A 62 -0.61 -18.21 -0.41
N LYS A 63 -0.55 -18.83 -1.56
CA LYS A 63 -0.04 -20.22 -1.64
C LYS A 63 1.43 -20.33 -1.33
N TYR A 64 2.13 -19.20 -1.30
CA TYR A 64 3.54 -19.20 -0.95
C TYR A 64 3.75 -18.78 0.52
N GLY A 65 2.68 -18.63 1.27
CA GLY A 65 2.79 -18.34 2.69
C GLY A 65 2.88 -16.88 3.05
N TYR A 66 2.69 -15.98 2.11
CA TYR A 66 2.71 -14.55 2.43
C TYR A 66 1.38 -14.17 3.07
N SER A 67 1.44 -13.55 4.23
CA SER A 67 0.24 -13.10 4.92
C SER A 67 -0.01 -11.63 4.61
N ASP A 68 -1.15 -11.12 5.02
CA ASP A 68 -1.43 -9.70 4.84
C ASP A 68 -0.49 -8.88 5.75
N ALA A 69 -0.40 -7.61 5.50
CA ALA A 69 0.49 -6.73 6.25
C ALA A 69 -0.06 -5.30 6.25
N PRO A 70 0.35 -4.49 7.21
CA PRO A 70 -0.05 -3.08 7.19
C PRO A 70 0.47 -2.41 5.94
N TYR A 71 -0.24 -1.41 5.46
CA TYR A 71 0.26 -0.62 4.34
C TYR A 71 0.25 0.86 4.70
N LYS A 72 1.07 1.62 3.99
CA LYS A 72 1.11 3.06 4.12
C LYS A 72 0.64 3.63 2.80
N MET A 73 -0.06 4.74 2.84
CA MET A 73 -0.42 5.42 1.62
C MET A 73 -0.10 6.89 1.74
N THR A 74 0.18 7.51 0.60
CA THR A 74 0.52 8.92 0.54
C THR A 74 -0.19 9.53 -0.65
N PRO A 75 -1.04 10.51 -0.45
CA PRO A 75 -1.67 11.21 -1.56
C PRO A 75 -0.63 11.98 -2.36
N ALA A 76 -0.75 11.99 -3.66
CA ALA A 76 0.20 12.68 -4.51
C ALA A 76 -0.51 13.25 -5.73
N GLY A 77 -1.36 14.26 -5.50
CA GLY A 77 -2.11 14.89 -6.58
C GLY A 77 -3.22 13.98 -7.06
N ASP A 78 -3.18 13.62 -8.32
CA ASP A 78 -4.23 12.80 -8.92
C ASP A 78 -4.00 11.30 -8.74
N TYR A 79 -3.00 10.92 -7.96
CA TYR A 79 -2.79 9.51 -7.68
C TYR A 79 -2.41 9.31 -6.21
N THR A 80 -2.44 8.08 -5.77
CA THR A 80 -2.08 7.72 -4.40
C THR A 80 -0.97 6.69 -4.46
N ARG A 81 0.07 6.90 -3.67
CA ARG A 81 1.16 5.93 -3.57
C ARG A 81 0.88 5.01 -2.40
N PHE A 82 1.27 3.75 -2.50
CA PHE A 82 1.21 2.88 -1.35
C PHE A 82 2.47 2.04 -1.23
N GLU A 83 2.76 1.60 -0.02
CA GLU A 83 3.89 0.75 0.29
C GLU A 83 3.44 -0.31 1.27
N ALA A 84 3.95 -1.51 1.11
CA ALA A 84 3.68 -2.60 2.04
C ALA A 84 4.81 -3.62 1.99
N GLU A 85 4.99 -4.37 3.07
CA GLU A 85 5.93 -5.47 3.10
C GLU A 85 5.20 -6.69 3.59
N THR A 86 5.06 -7.69 2.73
CA THR A 86 4.45 -8.96 3.13
C THR A 86 5.55 -9.99 3.31
N GLN A 87 5.37 -10.90 4.21
CA GLN A 87 6.42 -11.86 4.57
C GLN A 87 5.95 -13.29 4.51
N SER A 88 6.84 -14.16 4.12
CA SER A 88 6.63 -15.61 4.08
C SER A 88 7.75 -16.26 4.87
N PRO A 89 7.45 -17.22 5.75
CA PRO A 89 8.50 -17.92 6.48
C PRO A 89 9.47 -18.64 5.56
N LYS A 90 8.99 -19.07 4.41
CA LYS A 90 9.81 -19.82 3.48
C LYS A 90 10.51 -18.98 2.43
N TYR A 91 9.82 -17.96 1.94
CA TYR A 91 10.33 -17.25 0.77
C TYR A 91 10.83 -15.83 1.04
N GLY A 92 10.79 -15.39 2.28
CA GLY A 92 11.33 -14.08 2.62
C GLY A 92 10.31 -12.98 2.50
N LYS A 93 10.69 -11.86 1.92
CA LYS A 93 9.89 -10.65 1.97
C LYS A 93 9.56 -10.13 0.57
N LEU A 94 8.37 -9.61 0.41
CA LEU A 94 8.00 -8.88 -0.79
C LEU A 94 7.78 -7.43 -0.39
N VAL A 95 8.50 -6.52 -1.03
CA VAL A 95 8.37 -5.10 -0.80
C VAL A 95 7.56 -4.51 -1.93
N TRP A 96 6.40 -4.00 -1.62
CA TRP A 96 5.44 -3.47 -2.59
C TRP A 96 5.52 -1.96 -2.63
N ASN A 97 5.63 -1.41 -3.83
CA ASN A 97 5.57 0.03 -4.04
C ASN A 97 4.66 0.27 -5.22
N GLY A 98 3.55 0.90 -4.98
CA GLY A 98 2.57 1.05 -6.03
C GLY A 98 1.95 2.42 -6.13
N VAL A 99 1.24 2.61 -7.23
CA VAL A 99 0.53 3.83 -7.52
C VAL A 99 -0.89 3.45 -7.94
N VAL A 100 -1.86 4.13 -7.36
CA VAL A 100 -3.26 3.97 -7.75
C VAL A 100 -3.70 5.29 -8.35
N ARG A 101 -4.15 5.25 -9.62
CA ARG A 101 -4.64 6.44 -10.29
C ARG A 101 -6.01 6.09 -10.84
N GLY A 102 -7.05 6.72 -10.29
CA GLY A 102 -8.41 6.34 -10.63
C GLY A 102 -8.63 4.89 -10.25
N GLY A 103 -9.10 4.11 -11.15
CA GLY A 103 -9.34 2.70 -10.91
C GLY A 103 -8.21 1.78 -11.34
N LYS A 104 -7.00 2.32 -11.56
CA LYS A 104 -5.88 1.51 -12.01
C LYS A 104 -4.78 1.46 -10.98
N LEU A 105 -4.15 0.29 -10.85
CA LEU A 105 -3.05 0.10 -9.93
C LEU A 105 -1.86 -0.46 -10.67
N ASP A 106 -0.68 0.13 -10.43
CA ASP A 106 0.58 -0.37 -10.95
C ASP A 106 1.54 -0.46 -9.78
N ALA A 107 2.22 -1.56 -9.63
CA ALA A 107 3.17 -1.73 -8.53
C ALA A 107 4.41 -2.48 -8.95
N THR A 108 5.52 -2.15 -8.31
CA THR A 108 6.71 -2.99 -8.37
C THR A 108 6.72 -3.81 -7.09
N VAL A 109 7.18 -5.04 -7.19
CA VAL A 109 7.23 -5.96 -6.07
C VAL A 109 8.62 -6.55 -6.02
N MET A 110 9.39 -6.11 -5.03
CA MET A 110 10.76 -6.59 -4.90
C MET A 110 10.78 -7.80 -3.99
N MET A 111 11.24 -8.95 -4.52
CA MET A 111 11.36 -10.15 -3.72
C MET A 111 12.74 -10.15 -3.09
N GLU A 112 12.79 -10.18 -1.78
CA GLU A 112 14.06 -10.16 -1.04
C GLU A 112 14.20 -11.40 -0.19
N GLN A 113 15.25 -12.18 -0.44
CA GLN A 113 15.55 -13.36 0.32
C GLN A 113 16.98 -13.29 0.82
N ALA A 114 17.22 -13.77 2.02
CA ALA A 114 18.55 -13.72 2.61
C ALA A 114 19.57 -14.42 1.70
N GLY A 115 20.67 -13.77 1.47
CA GLY A 115 21.75 -14.36 0.67
C GLY A 115 21.52 -14.33 -0.82
N LYS A 116 20.46 -13.70 -1.30
CA LYS A 116 20.17 -13.65 -2.72
C LYS A 116 19.97 -12.21 -3.16
N LYS A 117 20.19 -11.95 -4.45
CA LYS A 117 19.93 -10.63 -4.99
C LYS A 117 18.44 -10.42 -5.09
N PRO A 118 17.96 -9.22 -4.81
CA PRO A 118 16.54 -8.92 -4.94
C PRO A 118 16.08 -9.10 -6.39
N ILE A 119 14.84 -9.55 -6.54
CA ILE A 119 14.24 -9.73 -7.86
C ILE A 119 13.03 -8.84 -7.96
N GLU A 120 12.97 -8.04 -9.01
CA GLU A 120 11.86 -7.14 -9.21
C GLU A 120 10.77 -7.78 -10.07
N ASN A 121 9.56 -7.72 -9.59
CA ASN A 121 8.40 -8.22 -10.30
C ASN A 121 7.40 -7.07 -10.41
N TRP A 122 6.31 -7.25 -11.14
CA TRP A 122 5.35 -6.19 -11.36
C TRP A 122 3.93 -6.68 -11.19
N VAL A 123 3.04 -5.76 -10.82
CA VAL A 123 1.62 -6.04 -10.79
C VAL A 123 0.88 -4.92 -11.50
N VAL A 124 -0.05 -5.29 -12.36
CA VAL A 124 -0.93 -4.34 -13.02
C VAL A 124 -2.33 -4.81 -12.75
N ALA A 125 -3.17 -3.92 -12.28
CA ALA A 125 -4.51 -4.31 -11.88
C ALA A 125 -5.51 -3.19 -12.08
N ALA A 126 -6.79 -3.54 -12.13
CA ALA A 126 -7.87 -2.57 -12.22
C ALA A 126 -8.86 -2.82 -11.08
N GLU A 127 -9.46 -1.75 -10.64
CA GLU A 127 -10.38 -1.85 -9.50
C GLU A 127 -11.60 -2.66 -9.87
N LYS A 128 -12.00 -3.54 -8.96
CA LYS A 128 -13.17 -4.35 -9.12
C LYS A 128 -14.31 -3.62 -8.43
N LYS A 129 -15.37 -3.37 -9.17
CA LYS A 129 -16.53 -2.67 -8.60
C LYS A 129 -17.60 -3.66 -8.19
#